data_83a191914df00f544cf33852c324b1ea
#
_entry.id   83a191914df00f544cf33852c324b1ea
#
_cell.length_a   1.000
_cell.length_b   1.000
_cell.length_c   1.000
_cell.angle_alpha   90.00
_cell.angle_beta   90.00
_cell.angle_gamma   90.00
#
_symmetry.space_group_name_H-M   'P 1'
#
loop_
_entity.id
_entity.type
_entity.pdbx_description
1 polymer ?
#
loop_
_entity_poly.entity_id
_entity_poly.type
_entity_poly.pdbx_seq_one_letter_code
_entity_poly.pdbx_strand_id
1 'polypeptide(L)'
;MREKVAHAMERAANNNLIGYNQNRRNTLLTYARKVGYDPGKVKTACETDCSALVSVACIYAGVPENVLFKGGNLSTTANLRARLKSTGVVTVYQGREYCASTNLLMRGDILLYEGHHVAVVVQGTVKEKTDKSIEDLAHEVIDGKWGSGSERKKRLTDCGYNYSEIQAEVNRLLKP
;
A
#
# COMPACT_ATOMS: atom_id res chain seq x y z
N MET A 1 -5.21 3.60 6.18
CA MET A 1 -5.19 2.27 5.55
C MET A 1 -3.76 1.74 5.41
N ARG A 2 -2.82 2.44 4.78
CA ARG A 2 -1.42 1.99 4.55
C ARG A 2 -0.75 1.37 5.79
N GLU A 3 -0.72 2.11 6.91
CA GLU A 3 -0.06 1.64 8.14
C GLU A 3 -0.65 0.31 8.65
N LYS A 4 -1.98 0.16 8.58
CA LYS A 4 -2.63 -1.10 8.97
C LYS A 4 -2.25 -2.25 8.04
N VAL A 5 -2.12 -2.00 6.73
CA VAL A 5 -1.67 -3.02 5.77
C VAL A 5 -0.25 -3.45 6.08
N ALA A 6 0.69 -2.50 6.22
CA ALA A 6 2.08 -2.82 6.56
C ALA A 6 2.18 -3.59 7.89
N HIS A 7 1.48 -3.12 8.92
CA HIS A 7 1.46 -3.77 10.22
C HIS A 7 0.90 -5.21 10.16
N ALA A 8 -0.17 -5.44 9.37
CA ALA A 8 -0.68 -6.80 9.18
C ALA A 8 0.34 -7.71 8.48
N MET A 9 1.07 -7.19 7.50
CA MET A 9 2.12 -7.97 6.81
C MET A 9 3.28 -8.33 7.75
N GLU A 10 3.75 -7.40 8.57
CA GLU A 10 4.78 -7.66 9.60
C GLU A 10 4.33 -8.71 10.60
N ARG A 11 3.09 -8.59 11.06
CA ARG A 11 2.52 -9.56 12.01
C ARG A 11 2.33 -10.94 11.41
N ALA A 12 1.99 -11.01 10.11
CA ALA A 12 1.94 -12.27 9.38
C ALA A 12 3.33 -12.90 9.24
N ALA A 13 4.33 -12.10 8.85
CA ALA A 13 5.71 -12.55 8.67
C ALA A 13 6.34 -13.06 9.98
N ASN A 14 5.92 -12.51 11.14
CA ASN A 14 6.37 -12.92 12.45
C ASN A 14 5.53 -14.06 13.08
N ASN A 15 4.53 -14.58 12.36
CA ASN A 15 3.70 -15.68 12.83
C ASN A 15 4.07 -17.00 12.14
N ASN A 16 4.90 -17.81 12.81
CA ASN A 16 5.38 -19.09 12.30
C ASN A 16 4.28 -20.14 12.03
N LEU A 17 3.02 -19.86 12.38
CA LEU A 17 1.86 -20.70 12.06
C LEU A 17 1.28 -20.41 10.67
N ILE A 18 1.78 -19.38 9.98
CA ILE A 18 1.32 -19.00 8.63
C ILE A 18 2.37 -19.48 7.62
N GLY A 19 2.04 -20.53 6.86
CA GLY A 19 2.86 -21.06 5.78
C GLY A 19 2.47 -20.54 4.40
N TYR A 20 3.27 -20.88 3.39
CA TYR A 20 3.01 -20.54 1.99
C TYR A 20 2.55 -21.76 1.20
N ASN A 21 1.35 -21.69 0.60
CA ASN A 21 0.83 -22.74 -0.27
C ASN A 21 -0.28 -22.20 -1.18
N GLN A 22 -0.07 -22.24 -2.49
CA GLN A 22 -1.04 -21.74 -3.48
C GLN A 22 -2.33 -22.57 -3.52
N ASN A 23 -2.26 -23.86 -3.26
CA ASN A 23 -3.44 -24.73 -3.31
C ASN A 23 -4.32 -24.58 -2.05
N ARG A 24 -3.75 -24.12 -0.94
CA ARG A 24 -4.44 -23.91 0.35
C ARG A 24 -4.50 -22.45 0.77
N ARG A 25 -4.38 -21.56 -0.19
CA ARG A 25 -4.20 -20.11 -0.02
C ARG A 25 -5.26 -19.40 0.81
N ASN A 26 -6.47 -19.97 0.92
CA ASN A 26 -7.58 -19.36 1.64
C ASN A 26 -7.67 -19.77 3.12
N THR A 27 -6.82 -20.70 3.59
CA THR A 27 -6.93 -21.21 4.97
C THR A 27 -6.61 -20.15 6.01
N LEU A 28 -5.69 -19.22 5.71
CA LEU A 28 -5.44 -18.05 6.55
C LEU A 28 -6.72 -17.23 6.79
N LEU A 29 -7.52 -16.96 5.74
CA LEU A 29 -8.75 -16.18 5.89
C LEU A 29 -9.72 -16.84 6.86
N THR A 30 -9.83 -18.18 6.82
CA THR A 30 -10.73 -18.95 7.69
C THR A 30 -10.45 -18.69 9.18
N TYR A 31 -9.17 -18.62 9.55
CA TYR A 31 -8.78 -18.38 10.94
C TYR A 31 -8.69 -16.89 11.26
N ALA A 32 -8.31 -16.05 10.32
CA ALA A 32 -8.23 -14.61 10.49
C ALA A 32 -9.60 -13.98 10.80
N ARG A 33 -10.68 -14.46 10.17
CA ARG A 33 -12.08 -14.04 10.49
C ARG A 33 -12.40 -14.12 11.99
N LYS A 34 -11.88 -15.13 12.69
CA LYS A 34 -12.16 -15.37 14.13
C LYS A 34 -11.43 -14.39 15.04
N VAL A 35 -10.45 -13.67 14.51
CA VAL A 35 -9.56 -12.78 15.29
C VAL A 35 -9.53 -11.36 14.70
N GLY A 36 -10.61 -10.95 14.03
CA GLY A 36 -10.72 -9.60 13.45
C GLY A 36 -9.76 -9.36 12.28
N TYR A 37 -9.47 -10.40 11.52
CA TYR A 37 -8.55 -10.43 10.37
C TYR A 37 -7.09 -10.10 10.72
N ASP A 38 -6.72 -10.10 12.00
CA ASP A 38 -5.36 -9.86 12.45
C ASP A 38 -4.51 -11.13 12.29
N PRO A 39 -3.57 -11.19 11.33
CA PRO A 39 -2.80 -12.41 11.08
C PRO A 39 -1.85 -12.74 12.24
N GLY A 40 -1.44 -11.75 13.04
CA GLY A 40 -0.61 -11.99 14.23
C GLY A 40 -1.35 -12.65 15.39
N LYS A 41 -2.69 -12.64 15.37
CA LYS A 41 -3.53 -13.29 16.39
C LYS A 41 -3.98 -14.70 16.00
N VAL A 42 -3.65 -15.16 14.80
CA VAL A 42 -3.97 -16.53 14.37
C VAL A 42 -3.14 -17.52 15.18
N LYS A 43 -3.83 -18.49 15.80
CA LYS A 43 -3.23 -19.52 16.68
C LYS A 43 -3.30 -20.93 16.10
N THR A 44 -3.74 -21.06 14.87
CA THR A 44 -3.87 -22.36 14.17
C THR A 44 -3.00 -22.34 12.93
N ALA A 45 -2.23 -23.40 12.70
CA ALA A 45 -1.44 -23.55 11.48
C ALA A 45 -2.32 -23.42 10.24
N CYS A 46 -1.93 -22.54 9.35
CA CYS A 46 -2.66 -22.21 8.12
C CYS A 46 -1.71 -21.77 7.02
N GLU A 47 -2.24 -21.59 5.84
CA GLU A 47 -1.45 -21.29 4.66
C GLU A 47 -2.09 -20.18 3.84
N THR A 48 -1.26 -19.47 3.10
CA THR A 48 -1.66 -18.38 2.22
C THR A 48 -0.73 -18.33 1.01
N ASP A 49 -1.04 -17.50 0.01
CA ASP A 49 -0.10 -17.07 -1.02
C ASP A 49 0.09 -15.55 -0.96
N CYS A 50 0.91 -15.00 -1.83
CA CYS A 50 1.22 -13.57 -1.84
C CYS A 50 -0.05 -12.70 -1.94
N SER A 51 -0.96 -13.01 -2.86
CA SER A 51 -2.15 -12.21 -3.11
C SER A 51 -3.25 -12.45 -2.07
N ALA A 52 -3.36 -13.66 -1.53
CA ALA A 52 -4.29 -13.96 -0.45
C ALA A 52 -3.86 -13.26 0.85
N LEU A 53 -2.58 -13.28 1.18
CA LEU A 53 -2.05 -12.56 2.35
C LEU A 53 -2.31 -11.05 2.25
N VAL A 54 -1.99 -10.44 1.11
CA VAL A 54 -2.26 -9.01 0.89
C VAL A 54 -3.76 -8.72 0.96
N SER A 55 -4.62 -9.62 0.47
CA SER A 55 -6.07 -9.46 0.60
C SER A 55 -6.51 -9.47 2.07
N VAL A 56 -6.01 -10.39 2.89
CA VAL A 56 -6.31 -10.42 4.35
C VAL A 56 -5.79 -9.15 5.03
N ALA A 57 -4.60 -8.68 4.69
CA ALA A 57 -4.05 -7.44 5.23
C ALA A 57 -4.90 -6.21 4.86
N CYS A 58 -5.42 -6.16 3.63
CA CYS A 58 -6.34 -5.10 3.19
C CYS A 58 -7.69 -5.19 3.93
N ILE A 59 -8.23 -6.39 4.17
CA ILE A 59 -9.46 -6.57 4.95
C ILE A 59 -9.24 -6.11 6.39
N TYR A 60 -8.14 -6.50 7.02
CA TYR A 60 -7.75 -5.98 8.34
C TYR A 60 -7.66 -4.45 8.36
N ALA A 61 -7.21 -3.85 7.28
CA ALA A 61 -7.11 -2.40 7.14
C ALA A 61 -8.45 -1.69 6.87
N GLY A 62 -9.56 -2.44 6.71
CA GLY A 62 -10.91 -1.91 6.55
C GLY A 62 -11.52 -2.07 5.16
N VAL A 63 -10.85 -2.75 4.22
CA VAL A 63 -11.49 -3.10 2.94
C VAL A 63 -12.55 -4.18 3.20
N PRO A 64 -13.79 -4.01 2.72
CA PRO A 64 -14.83 -5.02 2.92
C PRO A 64 -14.43 -6.39 2.35
N GLU A 65 -14.65 -7.45 3.10
CA GLU A 65 -14.27 -8.81 2.70
C GLU A 65 -14.88 -9.21 1.35
N ASN A 66 -16.15 -8.88 1.13
CA ASN A 66 -16.87 -9.22 -0.10
C ASN A 66 -16.29 -8.57 -1.38
N VAL A 67 -15.41 -7.59 -1.23
CA VAL A 67 -14.65 -7.02 -2.36
C VAL A 67 -13.52 -7.95 -2.75
N LEU A 68 -12.79 -8.48 -1.78
CA LEU A 68 -11.57 -9.25 -2.00
C LEU A 68 -11.79 -10.77 -1.99
N PHE A 69 -12.88 -11.23 -1.38
CA PHE A 69 -13.29 -12.65 -1.39
C PHE A 69 -14.56 -12.82 -2.22
N LYS A 70 -14.45 -13.44 -3.40
CA LYS A 70 -15.55 -13.68 -4.34
C LYS A 70 -15.46 -15.08 -4.93
N GLY A 71 -16.60 -15.74 -5.09
CA GLY A 71 -16.64 -17.07 -5.69
C GLY A 71 -15.84 -18.11 -4.90
N GLY A 72 -15.80 -17.99 -3.57
CA GLY A 72 -15.07 -18.92 -2.72
C GLY A 72 -13.55 -18.68 -2.65
N ASN A 73 -13.03 -17.63 -3.29
CA ASN A 73 -11.59 -17.35 -3.34
C ASN A 73 -11.24 -15.91 -3.05
N LEU A 74 -10.11 -15.71 -2.36
CA LEU A 74 -9.45 -14.42 -2.23
C LEU A 74 -8.92 -13.93 -3.60
N SER A 75 -8.70 -12.64 -3.70
CA SER A 75 -8.12 -12.04 -4.91
C SER A 75 -6.82 -12.72 -5.30
N THR A 76 -6.62 -12.82 -6.59
CA THR A 76 -5.34 -13.22 -7.19
C THR A 76 -4.59 -11.98 -7.65
N THR A 77 -3.32 -12.12 -7.99
CA THR A 77 -2.52 -11.02 -8.55
C THR A 77 -3.15 -10.43 -9.81
N ALA A 78 -3.87 -11.24 -10.60
CA ALA A 78 -4.53 -10.78 -11.83
C ALA A 78 -5.77 -9.89 -11.60
N ASN A 79 -6.44 -9.99 -10.45
CA ASN A 79 -7.68 -9.23 -10.19
C ASN A 79 -7.62 -8.29 -8.98
N LEU A 80 -6.55 -8.34 -8.20
CA LEU A 80 -6.38 -7.57 -6.97
C LEU A 80 -6.49 -6.06 -7.23
N ARG A 81 -5.82 -5.55 -8.28
CA ARG A 81 -5.86 -4.12 -8.65
C ARG A 81 -7.29 -3.67 -8.92
N ALA A 82 -8.00 -4.37 -9.79
CA ALA A 82 -9.36 -4.00 -10.16
C ALA A 82 -10.30 -4.00 -8.96
N ARG A 83 -10.19 -5.00 -8.08
CA ARG A 83 -10.99 -5.10 -6.87
C ARG A 83 -10.68 -4.00 -5.86
N LEU A 84 -9.41 -3.70 -5.60
CA LEU A 84 -9.02 -2.61 -4.71
C LEU A 84 -9.43 -1.24 -5.30
N LYS A 85 -9.23 -1.03 -6.60
CA LYS A 85 -9.63 0.21 -7.27
C LYS A 85 -11.14 0.48 -7.17
N SER A 86 -11.97 -0.57 -7.22
CA SER A 86 -13.44 -0.44 -7.10
C SER A 86 -13.90 0.09 -5.74
N THR A 87 -13.06 0.05 -4.72
CA THR A 87 -13.38 0.62 -3.39
C THR A 87 -13.25 2.14 -3.32
N GLY A 88 -12.56 2.77 -4.26
CA GLY A 88 -12.23 4.19 -4.23
C GLY A 88 -11.17 4.58 -3.18
N VAL A 89 -10.69 3.65 -2.33
CA VAL A 89 -9.76 3.97 -1.23
C VAL A 89 -8.29 3.80 -1.61
N VAL A 90 -8.00 3.31 -2.82
CA VAL A 90 -6.64 3.16 -3.33
C VAL A 90 -6.39 4.04 -4.55
N THR A 91 -5.19 4.57 -4.64
CA THR A 91 -4.67 5.22 -5.85
C THR A 91 -3.72 4.23 -6.52
N VAL A 92 -3.86 4.08 -7.84
CA VAL A 92 -2.97 3.23 -8.64
C VAL A 92 -1.96 4.12 -9.35
N TYR A 93 -0.69 3.85 -9.11
CA TYR A 93 0.42 4.48 -9.82
C TYR A 93 0.99 3.49 -10.82
N GLN A 94 1.27 3.95 -12.03
CA GLN A 94 1.84 3.15 -13.11
C GLN A 94 2.89 4.00 -13.83
N GLY A 95 3.85 3.36 -14.44
CA GLY A 95 4.91 4.04 -15.17
C GLY A 95 6.29 3.76 -14.57
N ARG A 96 7.30 4.04 -15.36
CA ARG A 96 8.69 3.73 -15.03
C ARG A 96 9.17 4.49 -13.78
N GLU A 97 8.72 5.70 -13.60
CA GLU A 97 9.04 6.57 -12.44
C GLU A 97 8.63 5.96 -11.10
N TYR A 98 7.56 5.12 -11.09
CA TYR A 98 7.09 4.42 -9.89
C TYR A 98 7.71 3.04 -9.70
N CYS A 99 8.17 2.43 -10.79
CA CYS A 99 8.61 1.03 -10.80
C CYS A 99 10.14 0.90 -10.81
N ALA A 100 10.87 1.95 -11.19
CA ALA A 100 12.32 1.92 -11.34
C ALA A 100 13.10 2.49 -10.15
N SER A 101 12.42 3.07 -9.16
CA SER A 101 13.06 3.70 -8.00
C SER A 101 12.26 3.43 -6.72
N THR A 102 12.98 3.24 -5.61
CA THR A 102 12.38 3.11 -4.27
C THR A 102 12.04 4.45 -3.62
N ASN A 103 12.49 5.57 -4.21
CA ASN A 103 12.37 6.91 -3.62
C ASN A 103 10.92 7.38 -3.42
N LEU A 104 9.98 6.79 -4.15
CA LEU A 104 8.57 7.14 -4.09
C LEU A 104 7.74 6.13 -3.27
N LEU A 105 8.36 5.04 -2.84
CA LEU A 105 7.68 4.00 -2.08
C LEU A 105 7.48 4.44 -0.63
N MET A 106 6.27 4.25 -0.15
CA MET A 106 5.88 4.53 1.21
C MET A 106 5.47 3.24 1.92
N ARG A 107 5.68 3.21 3.24
CA ARG A 107 5.20 2.10 4.06
C ARG A 107 3.71 1.84 3.83
N GLY A 108 3.35 0.60 3.56
CA GLY A 108 2.00 0.14 3.24
C GLY A 108 1.61 0.27 1.76
N ASP A 109 2.53 0.69 0.89
CA ASP A 109 2.31 0.61 -0.55
C ASP A 109 2.33 -0.85 -1.01
N ILE A 110 1.40 -1.17 -1.91
CA ILE A 110 1.26 -2.50 -2.50
C ILE A 110 1.95 -2.49 -3.85
N LEU A 111 2.99 -3.30 -3.98
CA LEU A 111 3.75 -3.48 -5.22
C LEU A 111 3.17 -4.69 -5.96
N LEU A 112 2.49 -4.44 -7.08
CA LEU A 112 1.79 -5.47 -7.83
C LEU A 112 2.37 -5.64 -9.23
N TYR A 113 2.86 -6.85 -9.51
CA TYR A 113 3.11 -7.34 -10.85
C TYR A 113 1.95 -8.27 -11.24
N GLU A 114 0.98 -7.72 -11.98
CA GLU A 114 -0.27 -8.43 -12.30
C GLU A 114 -0.02 -9.78 -12.96
N GLY A 115 -0.76 -10.79 -12.51
CA GLY A 115 -0.63 -12.16 -12.98
C GLY A 115 0.56 -12.92 -12.39
N HIS A 116 1.49 -12.24 -11.69
CA HIS A 116 2.74 -12.85 -11.23
C HIS A 116 2.92 -12.77 -9.72
N HIS A 117 3.13 -11.57 -9.17
CA HIS A 117 3.49 -11.42 -7.76
C HIS A 117 2.93 -10.14 -7.15
N VAL A 118 2.81 -10.14 -5.82
CA VAL A 118 2.49 -8.94 -5.04
C VAL A 118 3.29 -8.93 -3.74
N ALA A 119 3.77 -7.75 -3.37
CA ALA A 119 4.46 -7.48 -2.11
C ALA A 119 3.91 -6.20 -1.46
N VAL A 120 4.27 -5.96 -0.21
CA VAL A 120 3.93 -4.72 0.51
C VAL A 120 5.20 -4.13 1.09
N VAL A 121 5.35 -2.83 0.98
CA VAL A 121 6.44 -2.09 1.59
C VAL A 121 6.21 -2.03 3.11
N VAL A 122 7.00 -2.76 3.88
CA VAL A 122 6.92 -2.77 5.35
C VAL A 122 7.98 -1.89 6.00
N GLN A 123 9.11 -1.70 5.33
CA GLN A 123 10.15 -0.73 5.70
C GLN A 123 10.37 0.18 4.50
N GLY A 124 9.49 1.12 4.30
CA GLY A 124 9.72 2.25 3.43
C GLY A 124 10.08 3.43 4.32
N THR A 125 10.68 4.45 3.77
CA THR A 125 10.67 5.71 4.44
C THR A 125 9.21 6.00 4.78
N VAL A 126 8.82 5.78 6.06
CA VAL A 126 7.86 6.69 6.62
C VAL A 126 8.54 8.01 6.31
N LYS A 127 8.07 8.75 5.32
CA LYS A 127 8.23 10.18 5.44
C LYS A 127 7.35 10.49 6.65
N GLU A 128 7.93 10.28 7.85
CA GLU A 128 7.56 11.12 8.96
C GLU A 128 7.44 12.48 8.31
N LYS A 129 6.44 13.24 8.71
CA LYS A 129 6.42 14.68 8.52
C LYS A 129 7.79 15.14 9.03
N THR A 130 8.82 14.91 8.22
CA THR A 130 10.11 15.53 8.45
C THR A 130 9.72 16.98 8.40
N ASP A 131 10.14 17.76 9.39
CA ASP A 131 10.01 19.20 9.39
C ASP A 131 10.80 19.80 8.21
N LYS A 132 10.53 19.27 7.01
CA LYS A 132 11.04 19.84 5.77
C LYS A 132 10.40 21.19 5.63
N SER A 133 11.24 22.17 5.43
CA SER A 133 10.78 23.52 5.12
C SER A 133 9.96 23.51 3.82
N ILE A 134 9.09 24.47 3.65
CA ILE A 134 8.34 24.65 2.40
C ILE A 134 9.30 24.79 1.21
N GLU A 135 10.47 25.41 1.44
CA GLU A 135 11.52 25.57 0.44
C GLU A 135 12.16 24.24 0.02
N ASP A 136 12.48 23.35 0.96
CA ASP A 136 13.01 22.01 0.66
C ASP A 136 12.00 21.19 -0.16
N LEU A 137 10.73 21.26 0.22
CA LEU A 137 9.65 20.58 -0.51
C LEU A 137 9.45 21.16 -1.90
N ALA A 138 9.60 22.47 -2.08
CA ALA A 138 9.52 23.13 -3.37
C ALA A 138 10.68 22.71 -4.28
N HIS A 139 11.90 22.60 -3.78
CA HIS A 139 13.03 22.04 -4.52
C HIS A 139 12.79 20.60 -4.93
N GLU A 140 12.27 19.74 -4.03
CA GLU A 140 11.91 18.36 -4.36
C GLU A 140 10.83 18.27 -5.44
N VAL A 141 9.89 19.22 -5.45
CA VAL A 141 8.86 19.33 -6.49
C VAL A 141 9.49 19.69 -7.84
N ILE A 142 10.42 20.64 -7.86
CA ILE A 142 11.15 21.06 -9.06
C ILE A 142 11.99 19.90 -9.60
N ASP A 143 12.63 19.12 -8.72
CA ASP A 143 13.38 17.91 -9.06
C ASP A 143 12.50 16.75 -9.54
N GLY A 144 11.16 16.92 -9.59
CA GLY A 144 10.21 15.90 -10.04
C GLY A 144 9.93 14.78 -9.03
N LYS A 145 10.45 14.85 -7.79
CA LYS A 145 10.30 13.81 -6.75
C LYS A 145 8.85 13.57 -6.32
N TRP A 146 7.97 14.53 -6.58
CA TRP A 146 6.56 14.48 -6.18
C TRP A 146 5.58 14.20 -7.34
N GLY A 147 6.09 13.95 -8.56
CA GLY A 147 5.27 13.78 -9.75
C GLY A 147 4.71 15.12 -10.28
N SER A 148 3.63 15.09 -11.06
CA SER A 148 3.08 16.29 -11.70
C SER A 148 1.56 16.41 -11.54
N GLY A 149 1.02 17.62 -11.73
CA GLY A 149 -0.42 17.88 -11.78
C GLY A 149 -1.20 17.44 -10.52
N SER A 150 -2.34 16.82 -10.74
CA SER A 150 -3.23 16.35 -9.66
C SER A 150 -2.59 15.30 -8.76
N GLU A 151 -1.67 14.54 -9.30
CA GLU A 151 -0.95 13.52 -8.57
C GLU A 151 0.00 14.11 -7.53
N ARG A 152 0.78 15.14 -7.92
CA ARG A 152 1.64 15.90 -7.00
C ARG A 152 0.82 16.43 -5.83
N LYS A 153 -0.33 17.06 -6.14
CA LYS A 153 -1.23 17.60 -5.13
C LYS A 153 -1.66 16.51 -4.15
N LYS A 154 -2.09 15.36 -4.67
CA LYS A 154 -2.54 14.24 -3.85
C LYS A 154 -1.42 13.71 -2.95
N ARG A 155 -0.21 13.49 -3.49
CA ARG A 155 0.93 12.97 -2.73
C ARG A 155 1.36 13.88 -1.59
N LEU A 156 1.47 15.17 -1.86
CA LEU A 156 1.82 16.15 -0.83
C LEU A 156 0.74 16.19 0.26
N THR A 157 -0.53 16.21 -0.12
CA THR A 157 -1.65 16.21 0.82
C THR A 157 -1.72 14.92 1.65
N ASP A 158 -1.52 13.76 1.01
CA ASP A 158 -1.50 12.44 1.68
C ASP A 158 -0.35 12.33 2.71
N CYS A 159 0.74 13.09 2.48
CA CYS A 159 1.86 13.23 3.43
C CYS A 159 1.62 14.31 4.50
N GLY A 160 0.46 14.96 4.50
CA GLY A 160 0.11 16.00 5.49
C GLY A 160 0.69 17.37 5.20
N TYR A 161 1.22 17.61 4.00
CA TYR A 161 1.75 18.89 3.60
C TYR A 161 0.68 19.79 2.96
N ASN A 162 0.83 21.11 3.12
CA ASN A 162 -0.03 22.09 2.44
C ASN A 162 0.44 22.30 1.00
N TYR A 163 -0.25 21.65 0.07
CA TYR A 163 0.06 21.75 -1.35
C TYR A 163 0.09 23.18 -1.87
N SER A 164 -0.85 24.04 -1.41
CA SER A 164 -0.96 25.43 -1.91
C SER A 164 0.26 26.26 -1.55
N GLU A 165 0.79 26.10 -0.35
CA GLU A 165 2.00 26.81 0.11
C GLU A 165 3.24 26.32 -0.65
N ILE A 166 3.39 25.02 -0.82
CA ILE A 166 4.51 24.43 -1.56
C ILE A 166 4.46 24.85 -3.04
N GLN A 167 3.27 24.84 -3.67
CA GLN A 167 3.15 25.26 -5.06
C GLN A 167 3.42 26.78 -5.24
N ALA A 168 3.04 27.60 -4.28
CA ALA A 168 3.38 29.02 -4.29
C ALA A 168 4.90 29.23 -4.24
N GLU A 169 5.61 28.47 -3.41
CA GLU A 169 7.06 28.52 -3.31
C GLU A 169 7.75 28.01 -4.57
N VAL A 170 7.27 26.92 -5.17
CA VAL A 170 7.73 26.43 -6.50
C VAL A 170 7.61 27.54 -7.53
N ASN A 171 6.46 28.22 -7.58
CA ASN A 171 6.24 29.31 -8.52
C ASN A 171 7.14 30.50 -8.24
N ARG A 172 7.50 30.77 -6.98
CA ARG A 172 8.45 31.82 -6.59
C ARG A 172 9.87 31.48 -7.08
N LEU A 173 10.32 30.24 -6.85
CA LEU A 173 11.66 29.77 -7.25
C LEU A 173 11.86 29.68 -8.75
N LEU A 174 10.79 29.46 -9.52
CA LEU A 174 10.83 29.35 -10.98
C LEU A 174 10.61 30.70 -11.70
N LYS A 175 10.34 31.78 -10.97
CA LYS A 175 10.28 33.11 -11.57
C LYS A 175 11.69 33.60 -11.91
N PRO A 176 11.92 34.03 -13.16
CA PRO A 176 13.18 34.64 -13.57
C PRO A 176 13.45 35.97 -12.87
#